data_3f0c6465fb10d458b1dcafcd79931b21
#
_entry.id   3f0c6465fb10d458b1dcafcd79931b21
#
_cell.length_a   1.000
_cell.length_b   1.000
_cell.length_c   1.000
_cell.angle_alpha   90.00
_cell.angle_beta   90.00
_cell.angle_gamma   90.00
#
_symmetry.space_group_name_H-M   'P 1'
#
loop_
_entity.id
_entity.type
_entity.pdbx_description
1 polymer ?
#
loop_
_entity_poly.entity_id
_entity_poly.type
_entity_poly.pdbx_seq_one_letter_code
_entity_poly.pdbx_strand_id
1 'polypeptide(L)'
;MITFVICLAALVLGYAIYGRFVEHVFAPDDRPTPAIAKADGIDYVAMPYWKVFMIQFLNIAGTGPIFGAIMGAKFGPVAYLWIIFGCIFAGAVHDYLSGMLSLRNGGSDLPSLVQRYLGGAAAKVLLVFAVFLLIMVGTVFVYSPAEILGNIGGSKVMWMGVIFAYYIVATMLPIDKIIGKIYPVFSFSLLFMAVALVVMLFVKMPVLPELWDGLGNMGQQTDPAGFTDSIFPCLFITIACGAISGFHATQNPLMARCLKSERKGRPIFYGAMITEGMVALVWATVAMWFFYDAPQPGYEQIAGGAAKGFHTSAPMVVNLVCNDWLGVLGGILAMLGVVAAPITSGDTAFRSARLIVAQALKINQLPKANRLYICIPLFVASFALLIWQISNPDGFNTIWQYFGWANQTLSVFTLWSITVYLAREKKPYVITLIPALFMTCVCTTFLAVSKTAFGLPLGVSYTIGASALVVAAVWFVMWMKKFKKA
;
A
#
# COMPACT_ATOMS: atom_id res chain seq x y z
N MET A 1 -12.29 16.76 15.28
CA MET A 1 -12.55 15.44 15.95
C MET A 1 -13.80 14.70 15.44
N ILE A 2 -14.87 15.41 15.14
CA ILE A 2 -16.14 14.78 14.72
C ILE A 2 -15.94 14.04 13.38
N THR A 3 -15.32 14.67 12.39
CA THR A 3 -14.97 14.03 11.11
C THR A 3 -14.20 12.72 11.32
N PHE A 4 -13.17 12.74 12.17
CA PHE A 4 -12.38 11.53 12.47
C PHE A 4 -13.26 10.38 12.98
N VAL A 5 -14.14 10.65 13.95
CA VAL A 5 -15.04 9.64 14.55
C VAL A 5 -16.02 9.09 13.51
N ILE A 6 -16.63 9.96 12.69
CA ILE A 6 -17.54 9.56 11.60
C ILE A 6 -16.78 8.68 10.61
N CYS A 7 -15.56 9.06 10.25
CA CYS A 7 -14.71 8.34 9.32
C CYS A 7 -14.31 6.96 9.84
N LEU A 8 -13.93 6.87 11.12
CA LEU A 8 -13.61 5.59 11.76
C LEU A 8 -14.84 4.66 11.80
N ALA A 9 -16.01 5.21 12.17
CA ALA A 9 -17.26 4.46 12.13
C ALA A 9 -17.63 3.99 10.73
N ALA A 10 -17.41 4.82 9.70
CA ALA A 10 -17.65 4.47 8.30
C ALA A 10 -16.79 3.30 7.85
N LEU A 11 -15.51 3.22 8.22
CA LEU A 11 -14.64 2.07 7.92
C LEU A 11 -15.16 0.78 8.57
N VAL A 12 -15.58 0.83 9.84
CA VAL A 12 -16.16 -0.33 10.54
C VAL A 12 -17.45 -0.79 9.86
N LEU A 13 -18.34 0.14 9.53
CA LEU A 13 -19.60 -0.15 8.82
C LEU A 13 -19.33 -0.66 7.40
N GLY A 14 -18.33 -0.12 6.73
CA GLY A 14 -17.86 -0.60 5.42
C GLY A 14 -17.46 -2.07 5.45
N TYR A 15 -16.70 -2.48 6.48
CA TYR A 15 -16.38 -3.90 6.70
C TYR A 15 -17.63 -4.75 6.98
N ALA A 16 -18.50 -4.25 7.85
CA ALA A 16 -19.65 -5.01 8.33
C ALA A 16 -20.75 -5.18 7.26
N ILE A 17 -20.98 -4.15 6.44
CA ILE A 17 -22.09 -4.12 5.45
C ILE A 17 -21.53 -4.42 4.05
N TYR A 18 -20.69 -3.53 3.53
CA TYR A 18 -20.21 -3.65 2.14
C TYR A 18 -19.26 -4.83 1.95
N GLY A 19 -18.43 -5.14 2.94
CA GLY A 19 -17.57 -6.32 2.92
C GLY A 19 -18.36 -7.64 2.85
N ARG A 20 -19.52 -7.75 3.53
CA ARG A 20 -20.42 -8.90 3.41
C ARG A 20 -21.05 -8.99 2.02
N PHE A 21 -21.42 -7.85 1.44
CA PHE A 21 -21.96 -7.82 0.08
C PHE A 21 -20.90 -8.30 -0.93
N VAL A 22 -19.66 -7.83 -0.84
CA VAL A 22 -18.57 -8.26 -1.74
C VAL A 22 -18.24 -9.75 -1.55
N GLU A 23 -18.27 -10.25 -0.31
CA GLU A 23 -18.13 -11.69 0.00
C GLU A 23 -19.25 -12.50 -0.67
N HIS A 24 -20.49 -12.05 -0.59
CA HIS A 24 -21.63 -12.70 -1.25
C HIS A 24 -21.47 -12.71 -2.78
N VAL A 25 -21.00 -11.61 -3.37
CA VAL A 25 -20.70 -11.54 -4.82
C VAL A 25 -19.65 -12.57 -5.22
N PHE A 26 -18.59 -12.74 -4.43
CA PHE A 26 -17.57 -13.75 -4.73
C PHE A 26 -18.09 -15.19 -4.52
N ALA A 27 -18.89 -15.41 -3.47
CA ALA A 27 -19.45 -16.68 -3.05
C ALA A 27 -18.34 -17.71 -2.73
N PRO A 28 -17.65 -17.56 -1.57
CA PRO A 28 -16.64 -18.53 -1.13
C PRO A 28 -17.29 -19.87 -0.79
N ASP A 29 -16.60 -20.98 -1.10
CA ASP A 29 -17.05 -22.34 -0.85
C ASP A 29 -16.02 -23.17 -0.04
N ASP A 30 -16.27 -24.48 0.10
CA ASP A 30 -15.46 -25.38 0.93
C ASP A 30 -14.44 -26.20 0.10
N ARG A 31 -14.07 -25.73 -1.11
CA ARG A 31 -13.03 -26.38 -1.91
C ARG A 31 -11.67 -26.38 -1.20
N PRO A 32 -10.83 -27.40 -1.43
CA PRO A 32 -9.48 -27.42 -0.88
C PRO A 32 -8.66 -26.21 -1.34
N THR A 33 -8.08 -25.49 -0.39
CA THR A 33 -7.22 -24.35 -0.69
C THR A 33 -5.81 -24.80 -1.13
N PRO A 34 -5.02 -23.93 -1.79
CA PRO A 34 -3.64 -24.24 -2.16
C PRO A 34 -2.77 -24.63 -0.96
N ALA A 35 -3.02 -24.06 0.22
CA ALA A 35 -2.32 -24.40 1.46
C ALA A 35 -2.45 -25.89 1.85
N ILE A 36 -3.55 -26.52 1.46
CA ILE A 36 -3.83 -27.94 1.73
C ILE A 36 -3.45 -28.81 0.52
N ALA A 37 -3.86 -28.39 -0.70
CA ALA A 37 -3.71 -29.20 -1.90
C ALA A 37 -2.27 -29.23 -2.45
N LYS A 38 -1.44 -28.24 -2.14
CA LYS A 38 -0.08 -28.06 -2.68
C LYS A 38 0.98 -27.84 -1.59
N ALA A 39 0.73 -28.31 -0.36
CA ALA A 39 1.65 -28.11 0.77
C ALA A 39 3.08 -28.57 0.40
N ASP A 40 4.06 -27.64 0.49
CA ASP A 40 5.47 -27.91 0.17
C ASP A 40 6.42 -27.59 1.35
N GLY A 41 5.88 -27.01 2.44
CA GLY A 41 6.65 -26.61 3.62
C GLY A 41 7.59 -25.40 3.40
N ILE A 42 7.47 -24.71 2.26
CA ILE A 42 8.31 -23.53 1.92
C ILE A 42 7.45 -22.30 1.65
N ASP A 43 6.63 -22.34 0.62
CA ASP A 43 5.77 -21.25 0.18
C ASP A 43 4.27 -21.59 0.35
N TYR A 44 3.92 -22.88 0.44
CA TYR A 44 2.56 -23.38 0.70
C TYR A 44 2.49 -24.03 2.08
N VAL A 45 2.18 -23.22 3.09
CA VAL A 45 2.19 -23.63 4.51
C VAL A 45 0.88 -23.23 5.18
N ALA A 46 0.07 -24.21 5.57
CA ALA A 46 -1.19 -23.95 6.24
C ALA A 46 -0.99 -23.36 7.65
N MET A 47 -1.48 -22.15 7.88
CA MET A 47 -1.31 -21.41 9.14
C MET A 47 -2.66 -21.16 9.87
N PRO A 48 -2.65 -20.92 11.19
CA PRO A 48 -3.83 -20.44 11.93
C PRO A 48 -4.32 -19.10 11.38
N TYR A 49 -5.64 -18.87 11.35
CA TYR A 49 -6.25 -17.69 10.74
C TYR A 49 -5.75 -16.37 11.32
N TRP A 50 -5.60 -16.29 12.65
CA TRP A 50 -5.10 -15.07 13.30
C TRP A 50 -3.67 -14.72 12.86
N LYS A 51 -2.82 -15.72 12.63
CA LYS A 51 -1.47 -15.50 12.08
C LYS A 51 -1.53 -15.00 10.64
N VAL A 52 -2.37 -15.61 9.81
CA VAL A 52 -2.54 -15.19 8.41
C VAL A 52 -3.02 -13.75 8.36
N PHE A 53 -3.97 -13.36 9.24
CA PHE A 53 -4.43 -11.97 9.34
C PHE A 53 -3.29 -11.02 9.74
N MET A 54 -2.56 -11.32 10.80
CA MET A 54 -1.47 -10.46 11.29
C MET A 54 -0.36 -10.32 10.24
N ILE A 55 -0.03 -11.41 9.54
CA ILE A 55 0.96 -11.39 8.48
C ILE A 55 0.46 -10.60 7.27
N GLN A 56 -0.79 -10.82 6.85
CA GLN A 56 -1.41 -10.07 5.74
C GLN A 56 -1.42 -8.58 6.05
N PHE A 57 -1.92 -8.20 7.23
CA PHE A 57 -1.96 -6.81 7.66
C PHE A 57 -0.59 -6.16 7.62
N LEU A 58 0.44 -6.80 8.19
CA LEU A 58 1.78 -6.24 8.22
C LEU A 58 2.44 -6.20 6.84
N ASN A 59 2.15 -7.18 5.96
CA ASN A 59 2.66 -7.21 4.59
C ASN A 59 2.17 -6.03 3.75
N ILE A 60 0.89 -5.65 3.93
CA ILE A 60 0.29 -4.54 3.20
C ILE A 60 0.59 -3.20 3.87
N ALA A 61 0.55 -3.14 5.20
CA ALA A 61 0.78 -1.93 6.00
C ALA A 61 2.28 -1.61 6.16
N GLY A 62 2.98 -1.37 5.06
CA GLY A 62 4.36 -0.85 5.07
C GLY A 62 4.43 0.60 5.55
N THR A 63 5.28 1.41 4.92
CA THR A 63 5.34 2.87 5.20
C THR A 63 4.16 3.63 4.61
N GLY A 64 3.45 3.04 3.64
CA GLY A 64 2.41 3.72 2.87
C GLY A 64 1.25 4.30 3.68
N PRO A 65 0.57 3.54 4.55
CA PRO A 65 -0.54 4.05 5.35
C PRO A 65 -0.10 5.06 6.42
N ILE A 66 1.19 5.14 6.71
CA ILE A 66 1.77 6.11 7.65
C ILE A 66 2.25 7.34 6.88
N PHE A 67 3.28 7.19 6.05
CA PHE A 67 3.92 8.33 5.37
C PHE A 67 3.03 8.92 4.27
N GLY A 68 2.34 8.06 3.51
CA GLY A 68 1.38 8.52 2.51
C GLY A 68 0.23 9.31 3.13
N ALA A 69 -0.28 8.86 4.28
CA ALA A 69 -1.32 9.56 5.02
C ALA A 69 -0.81 10.89 5.62
N ILE A 70 0.42 10.93 6.18
CA ILE A 70 1.06 12.16 6.66
C ILE A 70 1.21 13.15 5.50
N MET A 71 1.77 12.73 4.37
CA MET A 71 1.93 13.62 3.21
C MET A 71 0.58 14.05 2.63
N GLY A 72 -0.40 13.17 2.61
CA GLY A 72 -1.76 13.46 2.15
C GLY A 72 -2.54 14.39 3.07
N ALA A 73 -2.22 14.44 4.36
CA ALA A 73 -2.81 15.37 5.31
C ALA A 73 -2.56 16.85 4.93
N LYS A 74 -1.51 17.11 4.14
CA LYS A 74 -1.22 18.44 3.60
C LYS A 74 -2.29 18.98 2.64
N PHE A 75 -3.13 18.13 2.07
CA PHE A 75 -4.28 18.58 1.27
C PHE A 75 -5.46 19.03 2.13
N GLY A 76 -5.44 18.77 3.44
CA GLY A 76 -6.52 19.07 4.36
C GLY A 76 -7.59 17.98 4.44
N PRO A 77 -8.83 18.30 4.92
CA PRO A 77 -9.88 17.33 5.22
C PRO A 77 -10.34 16.47 4.04
N VAL A 78 -10.12 16.91 2.80
CA VAL A 78 -10.42 16.11 1.60
C VAL A 78 -9.70 14.76 1.60
N ALA A 79 -8.58 14.65 2.30
CA ALA A 79 -7.84 13.39 2.49
C ALA A 79 -8.69 12.32 3.20
N TYR A 80 -9.54 12.70 4.15
CA TYR A 80 -10.46 11.77 4.81
C TYR A 80 -11.41 11.07 3.84
N LEU A 81 -11.96 11.83 2.90
CA LEU A 81 -12.89 11.28 1.90
C LEU A 81 -12.19 10.21 1.06
N TRP A 82 -10.96 10.50 0.62
CA TRP A 82 -10.22 9.50 -0.18
C TRP A 82 -9.84 8.27 0.64
N ILE A 83 -9.38 8.41 1.87
CA ILE A 83 -9.08 7.27 2.73
C ILE A 83 -10.31 6.38 2.89
N ILE A 84 -11.50 6.96 3.17
CA ILE A 84 -12.70 6.18 3.43
C ILE A 84 -13.29 5.56 2.19
N PHE A 85 -13.61 6.38 1.18
CA PHE A 85 -14.24 5.89 -0.04
C PHE A 85 -13.27 5.00 -0.83
N GLY A 86 -12.01 5.38 -0.91
CA GLY A 86 -10.97 4.58 -1.53
C GLY A 86 -10.80 3.24 -0.83
N CYS A 87 -10.68 3.23 0.50
CA CYS A 87 -10.50 2.00 1.26
C CYS A 87 -11.70 1.05 1.14
N ILE A 88 -12.93 1.54 1.38
CA ILE A 88 -14.13 0.69 1.39
C ILE A 88 -14.48 0.17 0.00
N PHE A 89 -14.55 1.06 -1.00
CA PHE A 89 -15.13 0.74 -2.31
C PHE A 89 -14.10 0.33 -3.36
N ALA A 90 -12.82 0.66 -3.16
CA ALA A 90 -11.76 0.30 -4.07
C ALA A 90 -10.74 -0.65 -3.43
N GLY A 91 -10.01 -0.24 -2.38
CA GLY A 91 -8.90 -0.99 -1.82
C GLY A 91 -9.30 -2.32 -1.21
N ALA A 92 -10.29 -2.35 -0.33
CA ALA A 92 -10.72 -3.58 0.32
C ALA A 92 -11.40 -4.56 -0.66
N VAL A 93 -12.09 -4.04 -1.69
CA VAL A 93 -12.62 -4.85 -2.81
C VAL A 93 -11.48 -5.43 -3.64
N HIS A 94 -10.48 -4.60 -3.98
CA HIS A 94 -9.27 -4.98 -4.70
C HIS A 94 -8.52 -6.10 -3.97
N ASP A 95 -8.27 -5.93 -2.67
CA ASP A 95 -7.50 -6.89 -1.88
C ASP A 95 -8.26 -8.20 -1.69
N TYR A 96 -9.53 -8.12 -1.34
CA TYR A 96 -10.36 -9.31 -1.16
C TYR A 96 -10.45 -10.11 -2.46
N LEU A 97 -10.83 -9.47 -3.56
CA LEU A 97 -11.05 -10.19 -4.81
C LEU A 97 -9.75 -10.66 -5.44
N SER A 98 -8.64 -9.92 -5.34
CA SER A 98 -7.33 -10.38 -5.83
C SER A 98 -6.79 -11.55 -5.01
N GLY A 99 -6.92 -11.51 -3.67
CA GLY A 99 -6.53 -12.60 -2.79
C GLY A 99 -7.34 -13.86 -3.04
N MET A 100 -8.67 -13.74 -3.14
CA MET A 100 -9.56 -14.86 -3.42
C MET A 100 -9.36 -15.41 -4.83
N LEU A 101 -9.07 -14.55 -5.81
CA LEU A 101 -8.79 -14.96 -7.17
C LEU A 101 -7.47 -15.73 -7.26
N SER A 102 -6.44 -15.28 -6.55
CA SER A 102 -5.18 -16.03 -6.38
C SER A 102 -5.43 -17.40 -5.75
N LEU A 103 -6.21 -17.44 -4.68
CA LEU A 103 -6.54 -18.67 -3.97
C LEU A 103 -7.24 -19.69 -4.88
N ARG A 104 -8.25 -19.28 -5.66
CA ARG A 104 -8.95 -20.14 -6.64
C ARG A 104 -8.09 -20.57 -7.82
N ASN A 105 -7.05 -19.81 -8.12
CA ASN A 105 -6.07 -20.15 -9.16
C ASN A 105 -4.79 -20.80 -8.59
N GLY A 106 -4.91 -21.52 -7.47
CA GLY A 106 -3.84 -22.32 -6.90
C GLY A 106 -2.68 -21.53 -6.31
N GLY A 107 -2.94 -20.31 -5.79
CA GLY A 107 -1.93 -19.40 -5.25
C GLY A 107 -1.12 -18.67 -6.33
N SER A 108 -1.71 -18.48 -7.53
CA SER A 108 -1.05 -17.81 -8.65
C SER A 108 -0.73 -16.36 -8.34
N ASP A 109 0.41 -15.89 -8.84
CA ASP A 109 0.85 -14.49 -8.76
C ASP A 109 0.03 -13.55 -9.67
N LEU A 110 0.21 -12.25 -9.45
CA LEU A 110 -0.53 -11.22 -10.19
C LEU A 110 -0.29 -11.27 -11.71
N PRO A 111 0.94 -11.40 -12.24
CA PRO A 111 1.15 -11.50 -13.69
C PRO A 111 0.42 -12.68 -14.33
N SER A 112 0.35 -13.82 -13.66
CA SER A 112 -0.36 -15.00 -14.14
C SER A 112 -1.88 -14.79 -14.16
N LEU A 113 -2.43 -14.08 -13.17
CA LEU A 113 -3.84 -13.70 -13.15
C LEU A 113 -4.15 -12.72 -14.29
N VAL A 114 -3.29 -11.71 -14.50
CA VAL A 114 -3.44 -10.77 -15.61
C VAL A 114 -3.36 -11.49 -16.96
N GLN A 115 -2.44 -12.45 -17.11
CA GLN A 115 -2.36 -13.28 -18.33
C GLN A 115 -3.68 -14.01 -18.62
N ARG A 116 -4.30 -14.55 -17.58
CA ARG A 116 -5.55 -15.33 -17.69
C ARG A 116 -6.75 -14.47 -18.09
N TYR A 117 -6.82 -13.23 -17.60
CA TYR A 117 -8.01 -12.38 -17.76
C TYR A 117 -7.84 -11.27 -18.78
N LEU A 118 -6.67 -10.66 -18.90
CA LEU A 118 -6.39 -9.55 -19.83
C LEU A 118 -5.50 -9.97 -21.02
N GLY A 119 -4.89 -11.17 -20.96
CA GLY A 119 -4.07 -11.71 -22.04
C GLY A 119 -2.57 -11.49 -21.89
N GLY A 120 -1.80 -12.15 -22.77
CA GLY A 120 -0.35 -12.26 -22.64
C GLY A 120 0.41 -10.94 -22.82
N ALA A 121 -0.09 -10.01 -23.65
CA ALA A 121 0.55 -8.70 -23.84
C ALA A 121 0.50 -7.88 -22.54
N ALA A 122 -0.68 -7.77 -21.91
CA ALA A 122 -0.85 -7.08 -20.64
C ALA A 122 0.00 -7.72 -19.52
N ALA A 123 0.09 -9.05 -19.49
CA ALA A 123 0.88 -9.78 -18.51
C ALA A 123 2.39 -9.51 -18.64
N LYS A 124 2.93 -9.43 -19.86
CA LYS A 124 4.35 -9.10 -20.09
C LYS A 124 4.69 -7.69 -19.63
N VAL A 125 3.85 -6.72 -19.94
CA VAL A 125 4.01 -5.33 -19.47
C VAL A 125 3.95 -5.31 -17.94
N LEU A 126 2.94 -5.93 -17.35
CA LEU A 126 2.79 -5.98 -15.91
C LEU A 126 3.96 -6.69 -15.21
N LEU A 127 4.49 -7.77 -15.79
CA LEU A 127 5.62 -8.50 -15.22
C LEU A 127 6.84 -7.58 -15.00
N VAL A 128 7.23 -6.87 -16.05
CA VAL A 128 8.36 -5.92 -15.97
C VAL A 128 8.06 -4.82 -14.94
N PHE A 129 6.84 -4.30 -14.99
CA PHE A 129 6.39 -3.24 -14.11
C PHE A 129 6.33 -3.68 -12.64
N ALA A 130 5.82 -4.89 -12.35
CA ALA A 130 5.75 -5.44 -11.02
C ALA A 130 7.14 -5.70 -10.43
N VAL A 131 8.07 -6.25 -11.21
CA VAL A 131 9.45 -6.48 -10.75
C VAL A 131 10.13 -5.13 -10.45
N PHE A 132 9.98 -4.14 -11.33
CA PHE A 132 10.52 -2.80 -11.10
C PHE A 132 9.95 -2.17 -9.83
N LEU A 133 8.62 -2.21 -9.64
CA LEU A 133 7.98 -1.73 -8.42
C LEU A 133 8.55 -2.42 -7.18
N LEU A 134 8.65 -3.75 -7.19
CA LEU A 134 9.09 -4.52 -6.02
C LEU A 134 10.56 -4.24 -5.65
N ILE A 135 11.40 -3.92 -6.63
CA ILE A 135 12.77 -3.44 -6.40
C ILE A 135 12.73 -2.05 -5.73
N MET A 136 11.92 -1.13 -6.23
CA MET A 136 11.74 0.20 -5.61
C MET A 136 11.20 0.11 -4.18
N VAL A 137 10.18 -0.73 -3.96
CA VAL A 137 9.65 -1.02 -2.60
C VAL A 137 10.77 -1.48 -1.69
N GLY A 138 11.57 -2.46 -2.12
CA GLY A 138 12.70 -2.96 -1.34
C GLY A 138 13.69 -1.85 -1.00
N THR A 139 13.95 -0.92 -1.91
CA THR A 139 14.86 0.22 -1.70
C THR A 139 14.29 1.23 -0.69
N VAL A 140 13.06 1.67 -0.89
CA VAL A 140 12.36 2.63 0.00
C VAL A 140 12.22 2.07 1.41
N PHE A 141 11.95 0.77 1.53
CA PHE A 141 11.75 0.10 2.81
C PHE A 141 13.06 -0.32 3.51
N VAL A 142 14.21 -0.07 2.91
CA VAL A 142 15.51 -0.01 3.58
C VAL A 142 15.77 1.39 4.14
N TYR A 143 15.56 2.40 3.30
CA TYR A 143 15.91 3.78 3.64
C TYR A 143 15.09 4.35 4.79
N SER A 144 13.75 4.23 4.70
CA SER A 144 12.85 4.88 5.65
C SER A 144 12.97 4.38 7.11
N PRO A 145 13.04 3.07 7.40
CA PRO A 145 13.27 2.63 8.77
C PRO A 145 14.70 2.92 9.26
N ALA A 146 15.70 2.93 8.36
CA ALA A 146 17.05 3.31 8.71
C ALA A 146 17.16 4.80 9.11
N GLU A 147 16.36 5.68 8.53
CA GLU A 147 16.26 7.08 8.92
C GLU A 147 15.69 7.23 10.34
N ILE A 148 14.59 6.52 10.64
CA ILE A 148 13.98 6.54 11.97
C ILE A 148 14.96 5.99 13.02
N LEU A 149 15.58 4.84 12.75
CA LEU A 149 16.54 4.21 13.67
C LEU A 149 17.80 5.06 13.87
N GLY A 150 18.27 5.72 12.82
CA GLY A 150 19.40 6.66 12.90
C GLY A 150 19.14 7.83 13.84
N ASN A 151 17.89 8.29 13.95
CA ASN A 151 17.48 9.34 14.88
C ASN A 151 17.41 8.86 16.35
N ILE A 152 17.28 7.53 16.57
CA ILE A 152 17.26 6.94 17.91
C ILE A 152 18.69 6.62 18.37
N GLY A 153 19.53 6.13 17.46
CA GLY A 153 20.93 5.79 17.76
C GLY A 153 21.64 5.07 16.61
N GLY A 154 22.93 5.30 16.49
CA GLY A 154 23.76 4.76 15.41
C GLY A 154 23.70 5.61 14.12
N SER A 155 24.41 5.17 13.10
CA SER A 155 24.38 5.86 11.80
C SER A 155 23.29 5.28 10.89
N LYS A 156 22.63 6.14 10.09
CA LYS A 156 21.67 5.74 9.08
C LYS A 156 22.25 4.70 8.11
N VAL A 157 23.52 4.87 7.68
CA VAL A 157 24.20 3.95 6.77
C VAL A 157 24.38 2.57 7.40
N MET A 158 24.75 2.51 8.68
CA MET A 158 24.84 1.25 9.43
C MET A 158 23.50 0.51 9.43
N TRP A 159 22.39 1.22 9.74
CA TRP A 159 21.07 0.62 9.76
C TRP A 159 20.60 0.16 8.36
N MET A 160 20.91 0.92 7.31
CA MET A 160 20.65 0.47 5.93
C MET A 160 21.36 -0.85 5.62
N GLY A 161 22.63 -0.98 6.02
CA GLY A 161 23.38 -2.22 5.84
C GLY A 161 22.76 -3.40 6.60
N VAL A 162 22.37 -3.20 7.87
CA VAL A 162 21.72 -4.22 8.69
C VAL A 162 20.38 -4.68 8.10
N ILE A 163 19.52 -3.74 7.69
CA ILE A 163 18.21 -4.06 7.12
C ILE A 163 18.37 -4.78 5.79
N PHE A 164 19.28 -4.32 4.93
CA PHE A 164 19.53 -4.96 3.65
C PHE A 164 20.08 -6.39 3.80
N ALA A 165 21.01 -6.61 4.74
CA ALA A 165 21.51 -7.94 5.08
C ALA A 165 20.39 -8.85 5.59
N TYR A 166 19.47 -8.32 6.42
CA TYR A 166 18.27 -9.05 6.84
C TYR A 166 17.42 -9.48 5.63
N TYR A 167 17.18 -8.62 4.65
CA TYR A 167 16.39 -8.97 3.46
C TYR A 167 17.01 -10.12 2.66
N ILE A 168 18.33 -10.13 2.50
CA ILE A 168 19.04 -11.22 1.81
C ILE A 168 18.79 -12.55 2.54
N VAL A 169 18.95 -12.57 3.86
CA VAL A 169 18.75 -13.78 4.66
C VAL A 169 17.28 -14.22 4.65
N ALA A 170 16.36 -13.29 4.91
CA ALA A 170 14.93 -13.58 5.05
C ALA A 170 14.31 -14.11 3.75
N THR A 171 14.68 -13.54 2.59
CA THR A 171 14.16 -13.98 1.29
C THR A 171 14.56 -15.41 0.94
N MET A 172 15.65 -15.93 1.52
CA MET A 172 16.16 -17.28 1.29
C MET A 172 15.52 -18.34 2.19
N LEU A 173 14.92 -17.94 3.32
CA LEU A 173 14.34 -18.86 4.30
C LEU A 173 12.88 -19.20 3.99
N PRO A 174 12.38 -20.38 4.48
CA PRO A 174 10.95 -20.71 4.42
C PRO A 174 10.07 -19.67 5.12
N ILE A 175 8.86 -19.47 4.58
CA ILE A 175 7.93 -18.42 5.02
C ILE A 175 7.52 -18.54 6.50
N ASP A 176 7.38 -19.75 7.03
CA ASP A 176 6.93 -20.01 8.39
C ASP A 176 8.00 -19.70 9.45
N LYS A 177 9.30 -19.75 9.10
CA LYS A 177 10.39 -19.64 10.05
C LYS A 177 10.60 -18.21 10.55
N ILE A 178 10.53 -17.21 9.68
CA ILE A 178 10.68 -15.80 10.05
C ILE A 178 9.30 -15.14 10.08
N ILE A 179 8.60 -15.13 8.95
CA ILE A 179 7.31 -14.47 8.77
C ILE A 179 6.29 -15.01 9.78
N GLY A 180 6.15 -16.33 9.89
CA GLY A 180 5.18 -16.94 10.80
C GLY A 180 5.45 -16.75 12.31
N LYS A 181 6.65 -16.34 12.72
CA LYS A 181 7.01 -16.16 14.14
C LYS A 181 7.17 -14.69 14.54
N ILE A 182 7.81 -13.90 13.72
CA ILE A 182 8.21 -12.52 14.07
C ILE A 182 7.10 -11.53 13.68
N TYR A 183 6.46 -11.70 12.53
CA TYR A 183 5.47 -10.75 12.03
C TYR A 183 4.26 -10.54 12.94
N PRO A 184 3.68 -11.55 13.60
CA PRO A 184 2.60 -11.30 14.54
C PRO A 184 2.96 -10.32 15.67
N VAL A 185 4.21 -10.37 16.16
CA VAL A 185 4.70 -9.46 17.21
C VAL A 185 4.78 -8.02 16.68
N PHE A 186 5.32 -7.85 15.48
CA PHE A 186 5.42 -6.54 14.84
C PHE A 186 4.06 -5.97 14.46
N SER A 187 3.13 -6.82 13.99
CA SER A 187 1.74 -6.40 13.73
C SER A 187 1.08 -5.89 15.00
N PHE A 188 1.31 -6.56 16.13
CA PHE A 188 0.79 -6.13 17.41
C PHE A 188 1.36 -4.77 17.82
N SER A 189 2.66 -4.53 17.62
CA SER A 189 3.31 -3.23 17.89
C SER A 189 2.73 -2.11 17.02
N LEU A 190 2.46 -2.38 15.74
CA LEU A 190 1.84 -1.41 14.83
C LEU A 190 0.38 -1.08 15.22
N LEU A 191 -0.39 -2.10 15.60
CA LEU A 191 -1.75 -1.90 16.11
C LEU A 191 -1.77 -1.16 17.44
N PHE A 192 -0.83 -1.49 18.35
CA PHE A 192 -0.66 -0.77 19.60
C PHE A 192 -0.40 0.72 19.37
N MET A 193 0.52 1.05 18.47
CA MET A 193 0.78 2.44 18.07
C MET A 193 -0.49 3.16 17.59
N ALA A 194 -1.25 2.53 16.68
CA ALA A 194 -2.48 3.13 16.16
C ALA A 194 -3.51 3.36 17.28
N VAL A 195 -3.73 2.38 18.16
CA VAL A 195 -4.64 2.51 19.31
C VAL A 195 -4.15 3.57 20.28
N ALA A 196 -2.85 3.61 20.59
CA ALA A 196 -2.28 4.61 21.50
C ALA A 196 -2.49 6.04 20.95
N LEU A 197 -2.27 6.25 19.65
CA LEU A 197 -2.52 7.54 19.00
C LEU A 197 -4.01 7.91 19.02
N VAL A 198 -4.92 6.95 18.81
CA VAL A 198 -6.37 7.19 18.94
C VAL A 198 -6.71 7.63 20.37
N VAL A 199 -6.18 6.95 21.40
CA VAL A 199 -6.38 7.35 22.80
C VAL A 199 -5.87 8.77 23.02
N MET A 200 -4.69 9.10 22.52
CA MET A 200 -4.11 10.44 22.66
C MET A 200 -4.90 11.52 21.91
N LEU A 201 -5.50 11.21 20.78
CA LEU A 201 -6.43 12.13 20.08
C LEU A 201 -7.63 12.51 20.99
N PHE A 202 -8.18 11.55 21.73
CA PHE A 202 -9.27 11.83 22.66
C PHE A 202 -8.81 12.49 23.97
N VAL A 203 -7.59 12.24 24.41
CA VAL A 203 -7.01 12.89 25.62
C VAL A 203 -6.63 14.34 25.35
N LYS A 204 -5.92 14.58 24.24
CA LYS A 204 -5.44 15.94 23.88
C LYS A 204 -6.52 16.79 23.23
N MET A 205 -7.55 16.17 22.60
CA MET A 205 -8.62 16.88 21.88
C MET A 205 -8.12 18.03 20.99
N PRO A 206 -7.15 17.77 20.09
CA PRO A 206 -6.54 18.84 19.30
C PRO A 206 -7.55 19.50 18.38
N VAL A 207 -7.27 20.77 18.02
CA VAL A 207 -8.04 21.45 16.98
C VAL A 207 -7.67 20.83 15.63
N LEU A 208 -8.68 20.37 14.88
CA LEU A 208 -8.50 19.70 13.60
C LEU A 208 -9.34 20.37 12.53
N PRO A 209 -8.83 20.46 11.30
CA PRO A 209 -9.67 20.80 10.16
C PRO A 209 -10.77 19.75 9.97
N GLU A 210 -12.00 20.20 9.82
CA GLU A 210 -13.16 19.34 9.65
C GLU A 210 -13.71 19.41 8.21
N LEU A 211 -14.49 18.43 7.75
CA LEU A 211 -15.00 18.42 6.38
C LEU A 211 -15.89 19.63 6.04
N TRP A 212 -16.55 20.21 7.01
CA TRP A 212 -17.39 21.41 6.82
C TRP A 212 -16.59 22.71 6.80
N ASP A 213 -15.31 22.72 7.17
CA ASP A 213 -14.44 23.89 7.04
C ASP A 213 -14.02 24.12 5.57
N GLY A 214 -14.26 23.11 4.72
CA GLY A 214 -14.07 23.16 3.27
C GLY A 214 -13.30 21.96 2.73
N LEU A 215 -13.54 21.68 1.45
CA LEU A 215 -12.86 20.61 0.70
C LEU A 215 -11.80 21.15 -0.27
N GLY A 216 -11.42 22.41 -0.10
CA GLY A 216 -10.35 23.05 -0.86
C GLY A 216 -8.97 22.46 -0.54
N ASN A 217 -7.99 22.82 -1.37
CA ASN A 217 -6.60 22.43 -1.15
C ASN A 217 -5.96 23.35 -0.09
N MET A 218 -6.03 22.93 1.16
CA MET A 218 -5.48 23.71 2.28
C MET A 218 -3.95 23.87 2.17
N GLY A 219 -3.24 22.90 1.60
CA GLY A 219 -1.80 23.01 1.39
C GLY A 219 -1.41 24.15 0.47
N GLN A 220 -2.12 24.32 -0.64
CA GLN A 220 -1.91 25.47 -1.53
C GLN A 220 -2.29 26.80 -0.89
N GLN A 221 -3.25 26.81 0.04
CA GLN A 221 -3.60 28.02 0.80
C GLN A 221 -2.55 28.37 1.86
N THR A 222 -1.97 27.34 2.50
CA THR A 222 -0.96 27.51 3.57
C THR A 222 0.41 27.86 3.01
N ASP A 223 0.81 27.21 1.90
CA ASP A 223 2.12 27.40 1.24
C ASP A 223 1.96 27.42 -0.28
N PRO A 224 1.46 28.53 -0.86
CA PRO A 224 1.19 28.64 -2.29
C PRO A 224 2.41 28.45 -3.20
N ALA A 225 3.60 28.77 -2.70
CA ALA A 225 4.85 28.69 -3.45
C ALA A 225 5.51 27.30 -3.35
N GLY A 226 5.44 26.64 -2.20
CA GLY A 226 6.11 25.37 -1.93
C GLY A 226 5.23 24.15 -2.15
N PHE A 227 3.90 24.25 -1.96
CA PHE A 227 2.96 23.17 -2.18
C PHE A 227 2.12 23.42 -3.43
N THR A 228 2.57 22.91 -4.58
CA THR A 228 1.93 23.13 -5.88
C THR A 228 1.06 21.98 -6.37
N ASP A 229 1.00 20.87 -5.62
CA ASP A 229 0.24 19.68 -6.00
C ASP A 229 -1.27 19.95 -6.01
N SER A 230 -1.96 19.56 -7.09
CA SER A 230 -3.42 19.61 -7.18
C SER A 230 -4.06 18.43 -6.45
N ILE A 231 -5.28 18.61 -5.90
CA ILE A 231 -6.01 17.49 -5.28
C ILE A 231 -6.12 16.33 -6.26
N PHE A 232 -6.66 16.59 -7.48
CA PHE A 232 -6.66 15.58 -8.54
C PHE A 232 -5.50 15.86 -9.52
N PRO A 233 -4.64 14.89 -9.79
CA PRO A 233 -4.62 13.50 -9.33
C PRO A 233 -3.72 13.23 -8.11
N CYS A 234 -3.01 14.25 -7.56
CA CYS A 234 -1.87 14.06 -6.67
C CYS A 234 -2.26 13.44 -5.32
N LEU A 235 -3.39 13.84 -4.72
CA LEU A 235 -3.88 13.24 -3.47
C LEU A 235 -4.06 11.72 -3.61
N PHE A 236 -4.62 11.26 -4.74
CA PHE A 236 -4.94 9.85 -4.99
C PHE A 236 -3.70 8.98 -5.22
N ILE A 237 -2.58 9.59 -5.59
CA ILE A 237 -1.26 8.94 -5.68
C ILE A 237 -0.54 9.01 -4.33
N THR A 238 -0.62 10.14 -3.64
CA THR A 238 0.06 10.36 -2.35
C THR A 238 -0.48 9.43 -1.27
N ILE A 239 -1.81 9.31 -1.13
CA ILE A 239 -2.43 8.31 -0.25
C ILE A 239 -2.78 7.08 -1.09
N ALA A 240 -1.76 6.30 -1.43
CA ALA A 240 -1.94 5.02 -2.09
C ALA A 240 -2.35 3.95 -1.07
N CYS A 241 -1.43 3.51 -0.25
CA CYS A 241 -1.70 2.60 0.84
C CYS A 241 -2.63 3.26 1.87
N GLY A 242 -3.61 2.52 2.37
CA GLY A 242 -4.68 3.04 3.23
C GLY A 242 -5.95 3.45 2.47
N ALA A 243 -5.87 3.67 1.15
CA ALA A 243 -7.02 3.87 0.26
C ALA A 243 -7.14 2.73 -0.76
N ILE A 244 -6.17 2.59 -1.66
CA ILE A 244 -6.02 1.45 -2.58
C ILE A 244 -4.55 1.31 -2.96
N SER A 245 -4.03 0.07 -3.02
CA SER A 245 -2.61 -0.18 -3.33
C SER A 245 -2.44 -1.42 -4.21
N GLY A 246 -1.85 -1.24 -5.37
CA GLY A 246 -1.52 -2.34 -6.28
C GLY A 246 -0.42 -3.26 -5.75
N PHE A 247 0.45 -2.76 -4.87
CA PHE A 247 1.45 -3.57 -4.17
C PHE A 247 0.80 -4.75 -3.42
N HIS A 248 -0.38 -4.54 -2.83
CA HIS A 248 -1.10 -5.57 -2.10
C HIS A 248 -1.41 -6.80 -2.97
N ALA A 249 -1.75 -6.60 -4.24
CA ALA A 249 -2.00 -7.71 -5.17
C ALA A 249 -0.74 -8.58 -5.43
N THR A 250 0.46 -8.07 -5.15
CA THR A 250 1.69 -8.86 -5.17
C THR A 250 1.92 -9.64 -3.88
N GLN A 251 1.31 -9.20 -2.76
CA GLN A 251 1.42 -9.83 -1.44
C GLN A 251 0.30 -10.85 -1.18
N ASN A 252 -0.91 -10.57 -1.67
CA ASN A 252 -2.08 -11.43 -1.49
C ASN A 252 -1.84 -12.91 -1.88
N PRO A 253 -1.10 -13.25 -2.96
CA PRO A 253 -0.77 -14.63 -3.28
C PRO A 253 0.03 -15.36 -2.19
N LEU A 254 0.88 -14.65 -1.43
CA LEU A 254 1.62 -15.27 -0.32
C LEU A 254 0.67 -15.79 0.75
N MET A 255 -0.35 -15.00 1.10
CA MET A 255 -1.34 -15.39 2.11
C MET A 255 -2.39 -16.34 1.56
N ALA A 256 -2.73 -16.27 0.27
CA ALA A 256 -3.57 -17.25 -0.39
C ALA A 256 -2.96 -18.66 -0.33
N ARG A 257 -1.63 -18.77 -0.33
CA ARG A 257 -0.89 -20.03 -0.16
C ARG A 257 -0.83 -20.54 1.29
N CYS A 258 -1.29 -19.73 2.26
CA CYS A 258 -1.28 -20.06 3.69
C CYS A 258 -2.67 -20.23 4.29
N LEU A 259 -3.73 -19.87 3.57
CA LEU A 259 -5.10 -19.87 4.05
C LEU A 259 -5.75 -21.26 3.94
N LYS A 260 -6.31 -21.77 5.04
CA LYS A 260 -6.90 -23.11 5.13
C LYS A 260 -8.31 -23.21 4.54
N SER A 261 -9.07 -22.10 4.43
CA SER A 261 -10.45 -22.09 3.95
C SER A 261 -10.80 -20.77 3.27
N GLU A 262 -11.50 -20.83 2.12
CA GLU A 262 -12.02 -19.66 1.41
C GLU A 262 -12.95 -18.78 2.27
N ARG A 263 -13.76 -19.40 3.15
CA ARG A 263 -14.70 -18.69 4.02
C ARG A 263 -14.02 -17.72 4.99
N LYS A 264 -12.70 -17.83 5.17
CA LYS A 264 -11.91 -16.87 5.97
C LYS A 264 -11.22 -15.80 5.14
N GLY A 265 -11.49 -15.73 3.84
CA GLY A 265 -10.89 -14.71 2.97
C GLY A 265 -11.29 -13.28 3.32
N ARG A 266 -12.58 -13.03 3.68
CA ARG A 266 -13.04 -11.67 4.03
C ARG A 266 -12.29 -11.07 5.22
N PRO A 267 -12.21 -11.69 6.39
CA PRO A 267 -11.43 -11.10 7.48
C PRO A 267 -9.94 -10.94 7.14
N ILE A 268 -9.35 -11.84 6.33
CA ILE A 268 -7.93 -11.82 6.01
C ILE A 268 -7.61 -10.70 5.00
N PHE A 269 -8.30 -10.63 3.86
CA PHE A 269 -7.96 -9.69 2.80
C PHE A 269 -8.72 -8.37 2.93
N TYR A 270 -10.05 -8.42 2.98
CA TYR A 270 -10.88 -7.21 3.13
C TYR A 270 -10.64 -6.56 4.50
N GLY A 271 -10.62 -7.38 5.57
CA GLY A 271 -10.43 -6.90 6.95
C GLY A 271 -9.05 -6.29 7.18
N ALA A 272 -7.98 -6.88 6.65
CA ALA A 272 -6.64 -6.30 6.76
C ALA A 272 -6.56 -4.92 6.08
N MET A 273 -7.16 -4.77 4.89
CA MET A 273 -7.19 -3.48 4.19
C MET A 273 -7.98 -2.42 4.95
N ILE A 274 -9.13 -2.77 5.55
CA ILE A 274 -9.87 -1.84 6.42
C ILE A 274 -9.02 -1.45 7.64
N THR A 275 -8.32 -2.39 8.25
CA THR A 275 -7.42 -2.10 9.39
C THR A 275 -6.29 -1.16 8.97
N GLU A 276 -5.74 -1.34 7.78
CA GLU A 276 -4.76 -0.44 7.20
C GLU A 276 -5.33 0.96 6.95
N GLY A 277 -6.56 1.04 6.42
CA GLY A 277 -7.29 2.30 6.25
C GLY A 277 -7.52 3.04 7.58
N MET A 278 -7.76 2.30 8.68
CA MET A 278 -7.84 2.89 10.02
C MET A 278 -6.49 3.47 10.47
N VAL A 279 -5.39 2.77 10.22
CA VAL A 279 -4.03 3.29 10.52
C VAL A 279 -3.76 4.56 9.71
N ALA A 280 -4.10 4.56 8.42
CA ALA A 280 -3.96 5.74 7.58
C ALA A 280 -4.82 6.92 8.06
N LEU A 281 -6.07 6.65 8.48
CA LEU A 281 -6.96 7.65 9.04
C LEU A 281 -6.38 8.29 10.31
N VAL A 282 -5.83 7.48 11.20
CA VAL A 282 -5.18 7.97 12.44
C VAL A 282 -4.00 8.88 12.09
N TRP A 283 -3.10 8.43 11.21
CA TRP A 283 -1.94 9.24 10.83
C TRP A 283 -2.29 10.49 10.05
N ALA A 284 -3.29 10.45 9.17
CA ALA A 284 -3.79 11.65 8.50
C ALA A 284 -4.33 12.67 9.51
N THR A 285 -5.07 12.20 10.53
CA THR A 285 -5.63 13.06 11.58
C THR A 285 -4.54 13.70 12.44
N VAL A 286 -3.59 12.89 12.91
CA VAL A 286 -2.46 13.38 13.71
C VAL A 286 -1.58 14.34 12.91
N ALA A 287 -1.36 14.05 11.62
CA ALA A 287 -0.59 14.91 10.74
C ALA A 287 -1.33 16.22 10.41
N MET A 288 -2.67 16.22 10.30
CA MET A 288 -3.44 17.47 10.16
C MET A 288 -3.26 18.35 11.39
N TRP A 289 -3.31 17.79 12.59
CA TRP A 289 -2.95 18.55 13.79
C TRP A 289 -1.53 19.13 13.68
N PHE A 290 -0.55 18.32 13.29
CA PHE A 290 0.85 18.74 13.18
C PHE A 290 1.05 19.89 12.18
N PHE A 291 0.35 19.88 11.05
CA PHE A 291 0.54 20.88 10.00
C PHE A 291 -0.32 22.15 10.16
N TYR A 292 -1.49 22.05 10.79
CA TYR A 292 -2.50 23.12 10.77
C TYR A 292 -2.87 23.69 12.13
N ASP A 293 -2.63 22.98 13.23
CA ASP A 293 -2.74 23.56 14.56
C ASP A 293 -1.48 24.38 14.86
N ALA A 294 -1.62 25.49 15.58
CA ALA A 294 -0.49 26.35 15.94
C ALA A 294 0.59 25.51 16.65
N PRO A 295 1.82 25.50 16.16
CA PRO A 295 2.86 24.63 16.71
C PRO A 295 3.05 24.92 18.18
N GLN A 296 2.98 23.89 19.02
CA GLN A 296 3.27 23.95 20.45
C GLN A 296 4.71 24.47 20.64
N PRO A 297 5.00 25.24 21.72
CA PRO A 297 6.37 25.60 22.06
C PRO A 297 7.26 24.36 22.15
N GLY A 298 8.28 24.27 21.33
CA GLY A 298 9.12 23.06 21.18
C GLY A 298 9.07 22.46 19.77
N TYR A 299 7.93 22.46 19.10
CA TYR A 299 7.85 22.11 17.68
C TYR A 299 8.42 23.22 16.79
N GLU A 300 8.28 24.50 17.20
CA GLU A 300 8.90 25.64 16.52
C GLU A 300 10.43 25.53 16.44
N GLN A 301 11.06 25.05 17.50
CA GLN A 301 12.53 24.85 17.53
C GLN A 301 12.98 23.67 16.68
N ILE A 302 12.18 22.61 16.62
CA ILE A 302 12.54 21.37 15.92
C ILE A 302 12.16 21.45 14.45
N ALA A 303 10.99 21.99 14.13
CA ALA A 303 10.50 22.15 12.75
C ALA A 303 10.91 23.49 12.11
N GLY A 304 11.43 24.43 12.89
CA GLY A 304 11.89 25.73 12.40
C GLY A 304 10.78 26.72 12.08
N GLY A 305 9.66 26.67 12.80
CA GLY A 305 8.49 27.56 12.66
C GLY A 305 7.37 26.97 11.77
N ALA A 306 6.16 27.52 11.85
CA ALA A 306 4.96 27.00 11.19
C ALA A 306 5.12 26.73 9.69
N ALA A 307 5.75 27.65 8.94
CA ALA A 307 6.01 27.47 7.51
C ALA A 307 7.01 26.34 7.23
N LYS A 308 7.98 26.09 8.11
CA LYS A 308 8.96 25.02 7.96
C LYS A 308 8.42 23.67 8.45
N GLY A 309 7.49 23.66 9.42
CA GLY A 309 6.78 22.44 9.85
C GLY A 309 6.07 21.75 8.71
N PHE A 310 5.50 22.51 7.77
CA PHE A 310 4.83 21.98 6.57
C PHE A 310 5.77 21.20 5.62
N HIS A 311 7.06 21.51 5.63
CA HIS A 311 8.08 20.82 4.83
C HIS A 311 8.79 19.68 5.59
N THR A 312 8.39 19.40 6.83
CA THR A 312 8.96 18.30 7.62
C THR A 312 8.71 16.95 6.92
N SER A 313 9.73 16.11 6.88
CA SER A 313 9.62 14.76 6.29
C SER A 313 8.68 13.87 7.10
N ALA A 314 7.97 12.95 6.44
CA ALA A 314 7.05 12.05 7.13
C ALA A 314 7.71 11.22 8.25
N PRO A 315 8.94 10.65 8.08
CA PRO A 315 9.64 9.99 9.18
C PRO A 315 9.90 10.90 10.39
N MET A 316 10.22 12.18 10.15
CA MET A 316 10.45 13.14 11.23
C MET A 316 9.14 13.48 11.95
N VAL A 317 8.02 13.65 11.23
CA VAL A 317 6.70 13.83 11.85
C VAL A 317 6.37 12.65 12.78
N VAL A 318 6.63 11.41 12.36
CA VAL A 318 6.45 10.22 13.20
C VAL A 318 7.29 10.32 14.48
N ASN A 319 8.57 10.64 14.37
CA ASN A 319 9.46 10.77 15.54
C ASN A 319 8.95 11.85 16.52
N LEU A 320 8.61 13.03 16.00
CA LEU A 320 8.15 14.15 16.82
C LEU A 320 6.86 13.81 17.56
N VAL A 321 5.86 13.33 16.83
CA VAL A 321 4.54 13.00 17.38
C VAL A 321 4.63 11.87 18.40
N CYS A 322 5.31 10.77 18.08
CA CYS A 322 5.41 9.64 19.00
C CYS A 322 6.12 10.00 20.29
N ASN A 323 7.18 10.80 20.24
CA ASN A 323 7.90 11.24 21.43
C ASN A 323 7.08 12.20 22.29
N ASP A 324 6.40 13.18 21.66
CA ASP A 324 5.58 14.16 22.39
C ASP A 324 4.32 13.53 22.98
N TRP A 325 3.60 12.73 22.21
CA TRP A 325 2.30 12.22 22.63
C TRP A 325 2.39 10.99 23.53
N LEU A 326 3.35 10.11 23.29
CA LEU A 326 3.43 8.82 23.98
C LEU A 326 4.58 8.75 25.01
N GLY A 327 5.41 9.80 25.11
CA GLY A 327 6.58 9.82 25.95
C GLY A 327 7.64 8.80 25.51
N VAL A 328 8.70 8.65 26.30
CA VAL A 328 9.87 7.85 25.91
C VAL A 328 9.51 6.37 25.66
N LEU A 329 8.85 5.70 26.60
CA LEU A 329 8.55 4.27 26.46
C LEU A 329 7.48 4.01 25.39
N GLY A 330 6.39 4.80 25.40
CA GLY A 330 5.32 4.67 24.38
C GLY A 330 5.85 5.04 23.00
N GLY A 331 6.70 6.05 22.89
CA GLY A 331 7.38 6.45 21.66
C GLY A 331 8.25 5.33 21.08
N ILE A 332 9.07 4.66 21.90
CA ILE A 332 9.89 3.52 21.46
C ILE A 332 9.00 2.39 20.93
N LEU A 333 7.95 2.00 21.65
CA LEU A 333 7.03 0.94 21.23
C LEU A 333 6.30 1.30 19.93
N ALA A 334 5.85 2.54 19.79
CA ALA A 334 5.22 3.03 18.58
C ALA A 334 6.19 3.03 17.38
N MET A 335 7.40 3.54 17.59
CA MET A 335 8.44 3.57 16.56
C MET A 335 8.88 2.17 16.14
N LEU A 336 8.93 1.19 17.06
CA LEU A 336 9.16 -0.21 16.69
C LEU A 336 8.10 -0.73 15.70
N GLY A 337 6.82 -0.38 15.87
CA GLY A 337 5.77 -0.72 14.93
C GLY A 337 5.98 -0.09 13.56
N VAL A 338 6.32 1.21 13.53
CA VAL A 338 6.56 1.97 12.29
C VAL A 338 7.81 1.48 11.55
N VAL A 339 8.86 1.11 12.27
CA VAL A 339 10.10 0.56 11.71
C VAL A 339 9.91 -0.87 11.22
N ALA A 340 9.18 -1.68 11.97
CA ALA A 340 8.98 -3.09 11.65
C ALA A 340 8.12 -3.29 10.40
N ALA A 341 7.10 -2.46 10.18
CA ALA A 341 6.20 -2.56 9.04
C ALA A 341 6.94 -2.50 7.69
N PRO A 342 7.76 -1.47 7.37
CA PRO A 342 8.51 -1.47 6.12
C PRO A 342 9.58 -2.56 6.02
N ILE A 343 10.22 -2.93 7.13
CA ILE A 343 11.22 -4.01 7.12
C ILE A 343 10.57 -5.33 6.71
N THR A 344 9.40 -5.64 7.23
CA THR A 344 8.68 -6.88 6.89
C THR A 344 8.09 -6.82 5.48
N SER A 345 7.53 -5.70 5.08
CA SER A 345 7.00 -5.51 3.72
C SER A 345 8.10 -5.55 2.65
N GLY A 346 9.31 -5.06 2.96
CA GLY A 346 10.47 -5.15 2.06
C GLY A 346 10.96 -6.58 1.86
N ASP A 347 11.03 -7.39 2.93
CA ASP A 347 11.33 -8.83 2.83
C ASP A 347 10.32 -9.54 1.92
N THR A 348 9.03 -9.31 2.13
CA THR A 348 7.99 -9.94 1.32
C THR A 348 7.94 -9.38 -0.10
N ALA A 349 8.35 -8.14 -0.34
CA ALA A 349 8.52 -7.58 -1.68
C ALA A 349 9.59 -8.35 -2.47
N PHE A 350 10.78 -8.55 -1.91
CA PHE A 350 11.82 -9.35 -2.56
C PHE A 350 11.41 -10.81 -2.77
N ARG A 351 10.69 -11.41 -1.81
CA ARG A 351 10.12 -12.75 -1.95
C ARG A 351 9.11 -12.81 -3.10
N SER A 352 8.22 -11.83 -3.21
CA SER A 352 7.25 -11.74 -4.29
C SER A 352 7.95 -11.54 -5.64
N ALA A 353 8.95 -10.66 -5.73
CA ALA A 353 9.75 -10.47 -6.94
C ALA A 353 10.42 -11.76 -7.38
N ARG A 354 11.05 -12.49 -6.44
CA ARG A 354 11.66 -13.79 -6.70
C ARG A 354 10.65 -14.78 -7.28
N LEU A 355 9.47 -14.90 -6.66
CA LEU A 355 8.44 -15.84 -7.09
C LEU A 355 7.85 -15.47 -8.46
N ILE A 356 7.62 -14.18 -8.72
CA ILE A 356 7.12 -13.67 -10.00
C ILE A 356 8.12 -13.98 -11.12
N VAL A 357 9.41 -13.69 -10.91
CA VAL A 357 10.46 -13.98 -11.90
C VAL A 357 10.64 -15.48 -12.09
N ALA A 358 10.64 -16.26 -11.00
CA ALA A 358 10.73 -17.72 -11.07
C ALA A 358 9.59 -18.33 -11.89
N GLN A 359 8.37 -17.86 -11.69
CA GLN A 359 7.21 -18.34 -12.43
C GLN A 359 7.27 -17.95 -13.91
N ALA A 360 7.69 -16.73 -14.23
CA ALA A 360 7.87 -16.26 -15.59
C ALA A 360 8.94 -17.05 -16.36
N LEU A 361 10.07 -17.36 -15.70
CA LEU A 361 11.17 -18.14 -16.25
C LEU A 361 10.99 -19.66 -16.11
N LYS A 362 9.91 -20.12 -15.45
CA LYS A 362 9.62 -21.55 -15.14
C LYS A 362 10.74 -22.24 -14.35
N ILE A 363 11.39 -21.52 -13.44
CA ILE A 363 12.50 -22.01 -12.61
C ILE A 363 11.94 -22.61 -11.32
N ASN A 364 12.28 -23.89 -11.05
CA ASN A 364 11.91 -24.57 -9.80
C ASN A 364 12.59 -23.89 -8.60
N GLN A 365 11.82 -23.55 -7.57
CA GLN A 365 12.26 -22.81 -6.38
C GLN A 365 12.68 -23.70 -5.19
N LEU A 366 12.54 -25.01 -5.30
CA LEU A 366 12.98 -25.94 -4.23
C LEU A 366 14.52 -25.89 -4.02
N PRO A 367 15.38 -25.93 -5.08
CA PRO A 367 16.82 -25.79 -4.91
C PRO A 367 17.23 -24.40 -4.45
N LYS A 368 18.13 -24.32 -3.44
CA LYS A 368 18.65 -23.04 -2.95
C LYS A 368 19.41 -22.24 -4.03
N ALA A 369 20.16 -22.94 -4.91
CA ALA A 369 20.91 -22.32 -6.01
C ALA A 369 19.98 -21.55 -6.96
N ASN A 370 18.83 -22.12 -7.31
CA ASN A 370 17.85 -21.46 -8.19
C ASN A 370 17.27 -20.20 -7.56
N ARG A 371 17.06 -20.20 -6.24
CA ARG A 371 16.63 -19.01 -5.50
C ARG A 371 17.70 -17.92 -5.54
N LEU A 372 18.96 -18.27 -5.29
CA LEU A 372 20.09 -17.31 -5.36
C LEU A 372 20.25 -16.73 -6.76
N TYR A 373 20.14 -17.54 -7.79
CA TYR A 373 20.25 -17.10 -9.18
C TYR A 373 19.28 -15.96 -9.52
N ILE A 374 18.05 -16.02 -8.99
CA ILE A 374 17.05 -14.97 -9.21
C ILE A 374 17.24 -13.80 -8.22
N CYS A 375 17.58 -14.08 -6.95
CA CYS A 375 17.68 -13.05 -5.93
C CYS A 375 18.87 -12.11 -6.12
N ILE A 376 20.02 -12.61 -6.58
CA ILE A 376 21.24 -11.79 -6.73
C ILE A 376 21.01 -10.58 -7.65
N PRO A 377 20.47 -10.72 -8.88
CA PRO A 377 20.18 -9.57 -9.72
C PRO A 377 19.20 -8.56 -9.11
N LEU A 378 18.19 -9.05 -8.38
CA LEU A 378 17.21 -8.20 -7.71
C LEU A 378 17.85 -7.38 -6.59
N PHE A 379 18.70 -8.00 -5.77
CA PHE A 379 19.44 -7.31 -4.71
C PHE A 379 20.46 -6.33 -5.26
N VAL A 380 21.19 -6.68 -6.33
CA VAL A 380 22.13 -5.77 -6.99
C VAL A 380 21.42 -4.53 -7.54
N ALA A 381 20.28 -4.71 -8.20
CA ALA A 381 19.48 -3.60 -8.70
C ALA A 381 18.95 -2.69 -7.57
N SER A 382 18.43 -3.28 -6.49
CA SER A 382 17.97 -2.52 -5.33
C SER A 382 19.12 -1.78 -4.63
N PHE A 383 20.28 -2.41 -4.50
CA PHE A 383 21.45 -1.79 -3.90
C PHE A 383 21.97 -0.60 -4.76
N ALA A 384 21.98 -0.75 -6.06
CA ALA A 384 22.34 0.34 -6.99
C ALA A 384 21.37 1.53 -6.86
N LEU A 385 20.05 1.26 -6.77
CA LEU A 385 19.06 2.30 -6.53
C LEU A 385 19.22 2.96 -5.15
N LEU A 386 19.58 2.20 -4.12
CA LEU A 386 19.80 2.73 -2.77
C LEU A 386 21.02 3.68 -2.77
N ILE A 387 22.12 3.30 -3.44
CA ILE A 387 23.30 4.17 -3.59
C ILE A 387 22.92 5.45 -4.34
N TRP A 388 22.20 5.32 -5.46
CA TRP A 388 21.73 6.47 -6.22
C TRP A 388 20.86 7.41 -5.37
N GLN A 389 19.94 6.85 -4.58
CA GLN A 389 19.06 7.59 -3.68
C GLN A 389 19.83 8.40 -2.63
N ILE A 390 20.88 7.81 -2.05
CA ILE A 390 21.70 8.46 -1.02
C ILE A 390 22.59 9.56 -1.64
N SER A 391 23.02 9.36 -2.87
CA SER A 391 23.93 10.29 -3.58
C SER A 391 23.21 11.53 -4.11
N ASN A 392 21.87 11.53 -4.16
CA ASN A 392 21.08 12.64 -4.68
C ASN A 392 20.26 13.29 -3.57
N PRO A 393 20.29 14.63 -3.43
CA PRO A 393 19.51 15.35 -2.38
C PRO A 393 18.01 15.06 -2.41
N ASP A 394 17.43 14.97 -3.62
CA ASP A 394 16.01 14.66 -3.82
C ASP A 394 15.74 13.18 -4.16
N GLY A 395 16.73 12.33 -3.98
CA GLY A 395 16.66 10.91 -4.39
C GLY A 395 15.50 10.16 -3.74
N PHE A 396 15.24 10.38 -2.44
CA PHE A 396 14.11 9.77 -1.74
C PHE A 396 12.76 10.22 -2.32
N ASN A 397 12.55 11.51 -2.48
CA ASN A 397 11.29 12.06 -3.00
C ASN A 397 11.02 11.57 -4.43
N THR A 398 12.05 11.51 -5.26
CA THR A 398 11.95 11.01 -6.63
C THR A 398 11.53 9.53 -6.66
N ILE A 399 12.22 8.67 -5.90
CA ILE A 399 11.85 7.24 -5.83
C ILE A 399 10.45 7.07 -5.22
N TRP A 400 10.09 7.86 -4.21
CA TRP A 400 8.77 7.82 -3.58
C TRP A 400 7.64 8.16 -4.56
N GLN A 401 7.82 9.15 -5.43
CA GLN A 401 6.84 9.50 -6.46
C GLN A 401 6.67 8.39 -7.50
N TYR A 402 7.77 7.84 -8.01
CA TYR A 402 7.73 6.70 -8.93
C TYR A 402 7.12 5.46 -8.28
N PHE A 403 7.46 5.18 -7.03
CA PHE A 403 6.85 4.12 -6.23
C PHE A 403 5.34 4.31 -6.10
N GLY A 404 4.88 5.50 -5.71
CA GLY A 404 3.46 5.80 -5.56
C GLY A 404 2.69 5.62 -6.87
N TRP A 405 3.18 6.17 -7.97
CA TRP A 405 2.56 6.02 -9.28
C TRP A 405 2.58 4.57 -9.78
N ALA A 406 3.71 3.89 -9.65
CA ALA A 406 3.85 2.50 -10.06
C ALA A 406 2.91 1.59 -9.26
N ASN A 407 2.82 1.82 -7.95
CA ASN A 407 1.91 1.13 -7.06
C ASN A 407 0.45 1.28 -7.50
N GLN A 408 0.01 2.51 -7.77
CA GLN A 408 -1.35 2.75 -8.23
C GLN A 408 -1.62 2.18 -9.63
N THR A 409 -0.63 2.18 -10.50
CA THR A 409 -0.76 1.56 -11.84
C THR A 409 -0.97 0.05 -11.75
N LEU A 410 -0.31 -0.64 -10.80
CA LEU A 410 -0.60 -2.06 -10.54
C LEU A 410 -2.05 -2.29 -10.11
N SER A 411 -2.63 -1.40 -9.31
CA SER A 411 -4.04 -1.52 -8.91
C SER A 411 -4.99 -1.45 -10.12
N VAL A 412 -4.65 -0.66 -11.14
CA VAL A 412 -5.41 -0.60 -12.40
C VAL A 412 -5.44 -1.97 -13.08
N PHE A 413 -4.30 -2.60 -13.30
CA PHE A 413 -4.24 -3.94 -13.91
C PHE A 413 -5.01 -4.98 -13.09
N THR A 414 -4.88 -4.92 -11.78
CA THR A 414 -5.59 -5.84 -10.86
C THR A 414 -7.10 -5.65 -10.95
N LEU A 415 -7.59 -4.42 -10.83
CA LEU A 415 -9.02 -4.10 -10.90
C LEU A 415 -9.63 -4.50 -12.25
N TRP A 416 -8.94 -4.25 -13.38
CA TRP A 416 -9.40 -4.69 -14.69
C TRP A 416 -9.43 -6.22 -14.81
N SER A 417 -8.45 -6.93 -14.26
CA SER A 417 -8.45 -8.40 -14.24
C SER A 417 -9.64 -8.95 -13.46
N ILE A 418 -9.92 -8.38 -12.29
CA ILE A 418 -11.07 -8.76 -11.47
C ILE A 418 -12.38 -8.41 -12.16
N THR A 419 -12.47 -7.23 -12.82
CA THR A 419 -13.67 -6.80 -13.57
C THR A 419 -13.99 -7.78 -14.68
N VAL A 420 -12.98 -8.20 -15.45
CA VAL A 420 -13.15 -9.22 -16.50
C VAL A 420 -13.55 -10.58 -15.89
N TYR A 421 -12.94 -10.99 -14.78
CA TYR A 421 -13.36 -12.20 -14.08
C TYR A 421 -14.83 -12.16 -13.66
N LEU A 422 -15.25 -11.12 -12.95
CA LEU A 422 -16.65 -10.98 -12.50
C LEU A 422 -17.64 -10.96 -13.68
N ALA A 423 -17.28 -10.28 -14.77
CA ALA A 423 -18.11 -10.23 -15.98
C ALA A 423 -18.23 -11.60 -16.65
N ARG A 424 -17.15 -12.40 -16.71
CA ARG A 424 -17.17 -13.78 -17.22
C ARG A 424 -18.05 -14.71 -16.37
N GLU A 425 -17.99 -14.53 -15.05
CA GLU A 425 -18.81 -15.28 -14.09
C GLU A 425 -20.26 -14.75 -13.96
N LYS A 426 -20.66 -13.79 -14.79
CA LYS A 426 -21.99 -13.13 -14.76
C LYS A 426 -22.32 -12.53 -13.38
N LYS A 427 -21.30 -12.06 -12.65
CA LYS A 427 -21.42 -11.43 -11.35
C LYS A 427 -21.43 -9.90 -11.44
N PRO A 428 -21.86 -9.15 -10.41
CA PRO A 428 -21.87 -7.70 -10.37
C PRO A 428 -20.45 -7.09 -10.52
N TYR A 429 -19.99 -6.91 -11.75
CA TYR A 429 -18.65 -6.38 -12.06
C TYR A 429 -18.52 -4.86 -11.86
N VAL A 430 -19.62 -4.15 -11.67
CA VAL A 430 -19.64 -2.69 -11.47
C VAL A 430 -18.82 -2.29 -10.23
N ILE A 431 -18.79 -3.14 -9.20
CA ILE A 431 -18.03 -2.91 -7.96
C ILE A 431 -16.52 -2.75 -8.18
N THR A 432 -16.00 -3.27 -9.28
CA THR A 432 -14.58 -3.13 -9.65
C THR A 432 -14.38 -2.29 -10.90
N LEU A 433 -15.39 -2.19 -11.78
CA LEU A 433 -15.34 -1.38 -12.99
C LEU A 433 -15.20 0.11 -12.66
N ILE A 434 -16.00 0.62 -11.70
CA ILE A 434 -15.92 2.03 -11.29
C ILE A 434 -14.54 2.37 -10.73
N PRO A 435 -14.00 1.65 -9.75
CA PRO A 435 -12.63 1.87 -9.30
C PRO A 435 -11.57 1.70 -10.40
N ALA A 436 -11.73 0.74 -11.33
CA ALA A 436 -10.79 0.54 -12.42
C ALA A 436 -10.73 1.74 -13.37
N LEU A 437 -11.89 2.28 -13.76
CA LEU A 437 -11.99 3.48 -14.59
C LEU A 437 -11.42 4.70 -13.88
N PHE A 438 -11.78 4.89 -12.62
CA PHE A 438 -11.28 6.00 -11.80
C PHE A 438 -9.76 5.96 -11.69
N MET A 439 -9.18 4.83 -11.28
CA MET A 439 -7.73 4.68 -11.13
C MET A 439 -6.99 4.76 -12.47
N THR A 440 -7.60 4.33 -13.58
CA THR A 440 -7.05 4.54 -14.93
C THR A 440 -6.91 6.04 -15.23
N CYS A 441 -7.94 6.84 -14.94
CA CYS A 441 -7.89 8.29 -15.08
C CYS A 441 -6.84 8.93 -14.16
N VAL A 442 -6.81 8.56 -12.87
CA VAL A 442 -5.83 9.07 -11.88
C VAL A 442 -4.40 8.82 -12.33
N CYS A 443 -4.06 7.57 -12.67
CA CYS A 443 -2.67 7.19 -13.00
C CYS A 443 -2.19 7.84 -14.30
N THR A 444 -3.05 7.96 -15.30
CA THR A 444 -2.68 8.59 -16.58
C THR A 444 -2.58 10.11 -16.46
N THR A 445 -3.48 10.75 -15.69
CA THR A 445 -3.40 12.18 -15.41
C THR A 445 -2.13 12.51 -14.61
N PHE A 446 -1.81 11.71 -13.58
CA PHE A 446 -0.61 11.94 -12.78
C PHE A 446 0.66 11.82 -13.60
N LEU A 447 0.77 10.80 -14.45
CA LEU A 447 1.91 10.63 -15.35
C LEU A 447 2.09 11.85 -16.27
N ALA A 448 0.99 12.43 -16.74
CA ALA A 448 1.01 13.60 -17.61
C ALA A 448 1.45 14.87 -16.86
N VAL A 449 0.92 15.11 -15.64
CA VAL A 449 1.18 16.36 -14.89
C VAL A 449 2.48 16.33 -14.08
N SER A 450 2.95 15.16 -13.67
CA SER A 450 4.12 15.03 -12.81
C SER A 450 5.38 15.61 -13.46
N LYS A 451 6.05 16.52 -12.74
CA LYS A 451 7.33 17.14 -13.18
C LYS A 451 8.45 16.13 -13.36
N THR A 452 8.39 15.00 -12.64
CA THR A 452 9.36 13.91 -12.76
C THR A 452 9.06 12.98 -13.94
N ALA A 453 7.91 13.15 -14.63
CA ALA A 453 7.54 12.42 -15.84
C ALA A 453 7.39 13.37 -17.03
N PHE A 454 6.16 13.71 -17.45
CA PHE A 454 5.97 14.56 -18.64
C PHE A 454 5.85 16.06 -18.34
N GLY A 455 5.49 16.47 -17.14
CA GLY A 455 5.41 17.86 -16.71
C GLY A 455 4.43 18.74 -17.53
N LEU A 456 3.37 18.14 -18.08
CA LEU A 456 2.43 18.84 -18.94
C LEU A 456 1.51 19.77 -18.12
N PRO A 457 0.98 20.84 -18.76
CA PRO A 457 0.00 21.71 -18.10
C PRO A 457 -1.22 20.93 -17.60
N LEU A 458 -1.79 21.36 -16.46
CA LEU A 458 -2.86 20.66 -15.75
C LEU A 458 -4.08 20.38 -16.65
N GLY A 459 -4.51 21.35 -17.46
CA GLY A 459 -5.65 21.18 -18.38
C GLY A 459 -5.41 20.11 -19.44
N VAL A 460 -4.20 20.05 -20.02
CA VAL A 460 -3.80 19.00 -20.97
C VAL A 460 -3.79 17.65 -20.28
N SER A 461 -3.25 17.59 -19.06
CA SER A 461 -3.18 16.36 -18.27
C SER A 461 -4.57 15.79 -17.95
N TYR A 462 -5.52 16.67 -17.62
CA TYR A 462 -6.92 16.28 -17.41
C TYR A 462 -7.58 15.72 -18.69
N THR A 463 -7.28 16.31 -19.84
CA THR A 463 -7.78 15.82 -21.13
C THR A 463 -7.22 14.43 -21.45
N ILE A 464 -5.93 14.20 -21.18
CA ILE A 464 -5.29 12.89 -21.36
C ILE A 464 -5.95 11.85 -20.45
N GLY A 465 -6.12 12.15 -19.15
CA GLY A 465 -6.77 11.24 -18.20
C GLY A 465 -8.20 10.91 -18.55
N ALA A 466 -9.00 11.91 -18.94
CA ALA A 466 -10.37 11.72 -19.40
C ALA A 466 -10.44 10.87 -20.68
N SER A 467 -9.54 11.11 -21.63
CA SER A 467 -9.43 10.32 -22.85
C SER A 467 -9.09 8.86 -22.55
N ALA A 468 -8.14 8.60 -21.64
CA ALA A 468 -7.78 7.25 -21.21
C ALA A 468 -8.96 6.52 -20.56
N LEU A 469 -9.75 7.22 -19.71
CA LEU A 469 -10.97 6.67 -19.12
C LEU A 469 -11.98 6.28 -20.20
N VAL A 470 -12.24 7.15 -21.17
CA VAL A 470 -13.19 6.88 -22.27
C VAL A 470 -12.72 5.70 -23.10
N VAL A 471 -11.44 5.65 -23.49
CA VAL A 471 -10.85 4.53 -24.24
C VAL A 471 -11.01 3.21 -23.48
N ALA A 472 -10.71 3.19 -22.18
CA ALA A 472 -10.87 2.01 -21.35
C ALA A 472 -12.33 1.55 -21.23
N ALA A 473 -13.27 2.49 -21.07
CA ALA A 473 -14.69 2.19 -21.03
C ALA A 473 -15.19 1.61 -22.36
N VAL A 474 -14.82 2.22 -23.49
CA VAL A 474 -15.17 1.75 -24.84
C VAL A 474 -14.59 0.36 -25.09
N TRP A 475 -13.31 0.13 -24.74
CA TRP A 475 -12.67 -1.18 -24.82
C TRP A 475 -13.45 -2.24 -24.06
N PHE A 476 -13.85 -1.95 -22.83
CA PHE A 476 -14.62 -2.90 -22.01
C PHE A 476 -15.99 -3.20 -22.61
N VAL A 477 -16.72 -2.19 -23.09
CA VAL A 477 -18.02 -2.38 -23.77
C VAL A 477 -17.88 -3.23 -25.04
N MET A 478 -16.84 -2.97 -25.85
CA MET A 478 -16.55 -3.76 -27.05
C MET A 478 -16.21 -5.22 -26.72
N TRP A 479 -15.38 -5.41 -25.69
CA TRP A 479 -15.05 -6.74 -25.19
C TRP A 479 -16.29 -7.49 -24.70
N MET A 480 -17.17 -6.83 -23.91
CA MET A 480 -18.44 -7.40 -23.45
C MET A 480 -19.37 -7.82 -24.57
N LYS A 481 -19.46 -7.00 -25.65
CA LYS A 481 -20.27 -7.34 -26.83
C LYS A 481 -19.74 -8.60 -27.54
N LYS A 482 -18.43 -8.72 -27.67
CA LYS A 482 -17.81 -9.95 -28.26
C LYS A 482 -18.03 -11.16 -27.36
N PHE A 483 -17.83 -11.01 -26.05
CA PHE A 483 -17.98 -12.09 -25.09
C PHE A 483 -19.42 -12.65 -25.02
N LYS A 484 -20.45 -11.79 -25.13
CA LYS A 484 -21.85 -12.22 -25.16
C LYS A 484 -22.28 -12.92 -26.45
N LYS A 485 -21.50 -12.76 -27.53
CA LYS A 485 -21.76 -13.39 -28.83
C LYS A 485 -21.04 -14.72 -29.00
N ALA A 486 -20.00 -14.97 -28.24
CA ALA A 486 -19.25 -16.24 -28.17
C ALA A 486 -19.82 -17.19 -27.11
#